data_fc0b89fca7a43cf7a983ad237e6751a2
#
_entry.id   fc0b89fca7a43cf7a983ad237e6751a2
#
_cell.length_a   1.000
_cell.length_b   1.000
_cell.length_c   1.000
_cell.angle_alpha   90.00
_cell.angle_beta   90.00
_cell.angle_gamma   90.00
#
_symmetry.space_group_name_H-M   'P 1'
#
loop_
_entity.id
_entity.type
_entity.pdbx_description
1 polymer ?
#
loop_
_entity_poly.entity_id
_entity_poly.type
_entity_poly.pdbx_seq_one_letter_code
_entity_poly.pdbx_strand_id
1 'polypeptide(L)'
;KLFGVRLSYLPASWLEFGLTRLTQFGGRGRDQSFPGVVFDAYISEPNQTGNRDVNEQAMADFRLRIPSIPYLIPFPAGLQLYGEAGTEDKWSQLPVPSRTAFLGGLYIPQVFQGDTLDLRIEYADTDYGRRRHPELRQVWYNNSPYTSGMRYRGFPLGHHMGTDGTDLFVRTTRYLTDTLQL
;
A
#
# COMPACT_ATOMS: atom_id res chain seq x y z
N LYS A 1 17.88 -6.31 -2.65
CA LYS A 1 17.18 -7.03 -1.57
C LYS A 1 16.04 -6.16 -1.07
N LEU A 2 15.01 -6.77 -0.50
CA LEU A 2 13.86 -6.08 0.10
C LEU A 2 13.68 -6.61 1.52
N PHE A 3 13.46 -5.70 2.46
CA PHE A 3 13.09 -5.97 3.84
C PHE A 3 11.80 -5.23 4.15
N GLY A 4 10.90 -5.87 4.87
CA GLY A 4 9.62 -5.26 5.27
C GLY A 4 9.27 -5.60 6.71
N VAL A 5 8.75 -4.61 7.41
CA VAL A 5 8.19 -4.74 8.75
C VAL A 5 6.79 -4.14 8.75
N ARG A 6 5.82 -4.85 9.35
CA ARG A 6 4.47 -4.37 9.59
C ARG A 6 4.11 -4.53 11.06
N LEU A 7 3.58 -3.47 11.64
CA LEU A 7 2.93 -3.46 12.95
C LEU A 7 1.44 -3.29 12.75
N SER A 8 0.64 -4.20 13.31
CA SER A 8 -0.82 -4.10 13.32
C SER A 8 -1.33 -3.90 14.74
N TYR A 9 -2.32 -3.01 14.89
CA TYR A 9 -2.98 -2.72 16.15
C TYR A 9 -4.49 -2.82 15.98
N LEU A 10 -5.12 -3.66 16.80
CA LEU A 10 -6.56 -3.91 16.79
C LEU A 10 -7.17 -3.41 18.11
N PRO A 11 -7.55 -2.12 18.20
CA PRO A 11 -8.20 -1.58 19.39
C PRO A 11 -9.58 -2.19 19.64
N ALA A 12 -10.24 -2.67 18.59
CA ALA A 12 -11.53 -3.34 18.64
C ALA A 12 -11.67 -4.34 17.48
N SER A 13 -12.58 -5.30 17.58
CA SER A 13 -12.82 -6.30 16.53
C SER A 13 -13.27 -5.70 15.18
N TRP A 14 -13.79 -4.50 15.22
CA TRP A 14 -14.27 -3.75 14.04
C TRP A 14 -13.27 -2.72 13.51
N LEU A 15 -12.13 -2.48 14.19
CA LEU A 15 -11.14 -1.47 13.81
C LEU A 15 -9.72 -2.04 13.89
N GLU A 16 -8.98 -1.89 12.81
CA GLU A 16 -7.57 -2.25 12.70
C GLU A 16 -6.80 -1.07 12.10
N PHE A 17 -5.61 -0.82 12.63
CA PHE A 17 -4.61 0.07 12.08
C PHE A 17 -3.33 -0.70 11.76
N GLY A 18 -2.64 -0.28 10.72
CA GLY A 18 -1.34 -0.82 10.34
C GLY A 18 -0.32 0.26 10.07
N LEU A 19 0.93 -0.04 10.39
CA LEU A 19 2.10 0.73 9.98
C LEU A 19 3.06 -0.22 9.29
N THR A 20 3.48 0.12 8.10
CA THR A 20 4.40 -0.70 7.29
C THR A 20 5.61 0.13 6.88
N ARG A 21 6.79 -0.46 7.01
CA ARG A 21 8.04 0.06 6.44
C ARG A 21 8.60 -0.97 5.49
N LEU A 22 8.96 -0.54 4.28
CA LEU A 22 9.67 -1.31 3.29
C LEU A 22 11.01 -0.63 3.01
N THR A 23 12.09 -1.42 3.00
CA THR A 23 13.43 -0.93 2.70
C THR A 23 14.04 -1.77 1.58
N GLN A 24 14.38 -1.13 0.47
CA GLN A 24 15.17 -1.73 -0.59
C GLN A 24 16.65 -1.40 -0.36
N PHE A 25 17.49 -2.40 -0.27
CA PHE A 25 18.90 -2.26 0.12
C PHE A 25 19.81 -3.25 -0.59
N GLY A 26 21.14 -3.04 -0.48
CA GLY A 26 22.16 -3.89 -1.04
C GLY A 26 22.13 -3.97 -2.57
N GLY A 27 22.82 -4.90 -3.16
CA GLY A 27 22.93 -5.07 -4.61
C GLY A 27 24.38 -4.95 -5.09
N ARG A 28 24.56 -4.95 -6.41
CA ARG A 28 25.89 -4.85 -7.01
C ARG A 28 26.54 -3.52 -6.66
N GLY A 29 27.79 -3.55 -6.18
CA GLY A 29 28.55 -2.37 -5.77
C GLY A 29 28.22 -1.83 -4.38
N ARG A 30 27.38 -2.55 -3.59
CA ARG A 30 27.01 -2.22 -2.22
C ARG A 30 27.57 -3.19 -1.22
N ASP A 31 27.63 -2.80 0.06
CA ASP A 31 28.08 -3.68 1.13
C ASP A 31 27.19 -4.95 1.19
N GLN A 32 27.83 -6.10 1.16
CA GLN A 32 27.18 -7.41 1.23
C GLN A 32 27.55 -8.18 2.51
N SER A 33 28.35 -7.57 3.40
CA SER A 33 28.66 -8.16 4.70
C SER A 33 27.39 -8.34 5.53
N PHE A 34 27.36 -9.34 6.39
CA PHE A 34 26.20 -9.55 7.26
C PHE A 34 25.88 -8.33 8.15
N PRO A 35 26.86 -7.69 8.82
CA PRO A 35 26.61 -6.47 9.57
C PRO A 35 26.10 -5.32 8.69
N GLY A 36 26.65 -5.13 7.50
CA GLY A 36 26.20 -4.11 6.55
C GLY A 36 24.76 -4.33 6.09
N VAL A 37 24.40 -5.57 5.77
CA VAL A 37 23.03 -5.94 5.39
C VAL A 37 22.03 -5.66 6.51
N VAL A 38 22.38 -6.00 7.76
CA VAL A 38 21.51 -5.73 8.92
C VAL A 38 21.39 -4.22 9.15
N PHE A 39 22.49 -3.49 9.08
CA PHE A 39 22.47 -2.04 9.22
C PHE A 39 21.59 -1.38 8.15
N ASP A 40 21.79 -1.72 6.88
CA ASP A 40 21.03 -1.16 5.76
C ASP A 40 19.53 -1.49 5.86
N ALA A 41 19.17 -2.69 6.33
CA ALA A 41 17.78 -3.10 6.46
C ALA A 41 17.02 -2.38 7.59
N TYR A 42 17.70 -2.08 8.71
CA TYR A 42 17.02 -1.60 9.93
C TYR A 42 17.33 -0.16 10.29
N ILE A 43 18.54 0.32 10.03
CA ILE A 43 19.09 1.56 10.58
C ILE A 43 19.36 2.61 9.50
N SER A 44 19.70 2.18 8.29
CA SER A 44 20.06 3.10 7.21
C SER A 44 18.88 4.01 6.85
N GLU A 45 19.19 5.24 6.49
CA GLU A 45 18.21 6.23 6.05
C GLU A 45 18.32 6.44 4.53
N PRO A 46 17.24 6.84 3.86
CA PRO A 46 17.27 7.17 2.44
C PRO A 46 18.06 8.47 2.20
N ASN A 47 18.54 8.63 0.97
CA ASN A 47 19.27 9.81 0.51
C ASN A 47 20.64 10.03 1.22
N GLN A 48 21.27 8.98 1.68
CA GLN A 48 22.64 9.04 2.18
C GLN A 48 23.66 9.05 1.03
N THR A 49 24.80 9.65 1.27
CA THR A 49 25.90 9.62 0.30
C THR A 49 26.63 8.28 0.34
N GLY A 50 26.92 7.72 -0.83
CA GLY A 50 27.75 6.51 -0.96
C GLY A 50 26.97 5.23 -1.24
N ASN A 51 27.60 4.09 -0.88
CA ASN A 51 27.09 2.76 -1.21
C ASN A 51 26.04 2.21 -0.20
N ARG A 52 25.65 3.00 0.78
CA ARG A 52 24.66 2.66 1.83
C ARG A 52 23.33 3.37 1.67
N ASP A 53 23.14 4.13 0.60
CA ASP A 53 21.85 4.72 0.30
C ASP A 53 20.79 3.64 0.04
N VAL A 54 19.66 3.76 0.67
CA VAL A 54 18.53 2.82 0.61
C VAL A 54 17.32 3.51 0.03
N ASN A 55 16.37 2.74 -0.51
CA ASN A 55 15.07 3.23 -0.90
C ASN A 55 14.05 2.78 0.15
N GLU A 56 13.31 3.70 0.71
CA GLU A 56 12.34 3.42 1.76
C GLU A 56 10.93 3.85 1.38
N GLN A 57 9.98 3.02 1.79
CA GLN A 57 8.56 3.36 1.77
C GLN A 57 8.00 3.17 3.17
N ALA A 58 7.17 4.11 3.58
CA ALA A 58 6.44 4.07 4.84
C ALA A 58 4.96 4.26 4.56
N MET A 59 4.14 3.39 5.13
CA MET A 59 2.70 3.35 4.88
C MET A 59 1.95 3.21 6.19
N ALA A 60 0.82 3.91 6.28
CA ALA A 60 -0.17 3.74 7.33
C ALA A 60 -1.48 3.30 6.69
N ASP A 61 -2.16 2.35 7.31
CA ASP A 61 -3.43 1.82 6.83
C ASP A 61 -4.44 1.64 7.95
N PHE A 62 -5.69 1.57 7.56
CA PHE A 62 -6.78 1.23 8.46
C PHE A 62 -7.78 0.29 7.79
N ARG A 63 -8.52 -0.43 8.62
CA ARG A 63 -9.67 -1.24 8.24
C ARG A 63 -10.77 -1.05 9.27
N LEU A 64 -11.93 -0.63 8.79
CA LEU A 64 -13.13 -0.41 9.59
C LEU A 64 -14.24 -1.36 9.11
N ARG A 65 -14.71 -2.23 9.99
CA ARG A 65 -15.86 -3.12 9.73
C ARG A 65 -17.08 -2.51 10.38
N ILE A 66 -18.10 -2.22 9.59
CA ILE A 66 -19.34 -1.60 10.04
C ILE A 66 -20.43 -2.67 9.92
N PRO A 67 -21.08 -3.07 11.04
CA PRO A 67 -22.13 -4.06 11.00
C PRO A 67 -23.35 -3.53 10.25
N SER A 68 -24.25 -4.42 9.88
CA SER A 68 -25.56 -4.03 9.36
C SER A 68 -26.31 -3.18 10.41
N ILE A 69 -26.82 -2.04 9.96
CA ILE A 69 -27.66 -1.15 10.78
C ILE A 69 -28.94 -0.93 9.98
N PRO A 70 -30.09 -1.41 10.46
CA PRO A 70 -31.35 -1.25 9.74
C PRO A 70 -31.59 0.19 9.29
N TYR A 71 -32.09 0.36 8.07
CA TYR A 71 -32.37 1.65 7.40
C TYR A 71 -31.16 2.56 7.10
N LEU A 72 -29.98 2.33 7.73
CA LEU A 72 -28.79 3.14 7.50
C LEU A 72 -27.74 2.37 6.67
N ILE A 73 -27.47 1.13 7.05
CA ILE A 73 -26.56 0.22 6.36
C ILE A 73 -27.32 -1.09 6.11
N PRO A 74 -28.08 -1.17 5.02
CA PRO A 74 -29.02 -2.28 4.79
C PRO A 74 -28.34 -3.55 4.25
N PHE A 75 -27.01 -3.58 4.22
CA PHE A 75 -26.25 -4.77 3.77
C PHE A 75 -26.25 -5.84 4.86
N PRO A 76 -26.70 -7.07 4.57
CA PRO A 76 -26.91 -8.09 5.58
C PRO A 76 -25.65 -8.44 6.39
N ALA A 77 -24.50 -8.48 5.76
CA ALA A 77 -23.20 -8.72 6.41
C ALA A 77 -22.45 -7.43 6.79
N GLY A 78 -23.13 -6.26 6.72
CA GLY A 78 -22.50 -4.97 6.90
C GLY A 78 -21.58 -4.59 5.75
N LEU A 79 -20.62 -3.71 6.01
CA LEU A 79 -19.61 -3.27 5.04
C LEU A 79 -18.24 -3.09 5.70
N GLN A 80 -17.20 -3.06 4.89
CA GLN A 80 -15.85 -2.76 5.31
C GLN A 80 -15.31 -1.56 4.52
N LEU A 81 -14.85 -0.55 5.23
CA LEU A 81 -14.03 0.53 4.68
C LEU A 81 -12.57 0.28 5.02
N TYR A 82 -11.70 0.57 4.09
CA TYR A 82 -10.26 0.48 4.32
C TYR A 82 -9.51 1.50 3.48
N GLY A 83 -8.32 1.83 3.91
CA GLY A 83 -7.47 2.75 3.19
C GLY A 83 -6.03 2.63 3.62
N GLU A 84 -5.15 3.02 2.72
CA GLU A 84 -3.72 3.09 2.92
C GLU A 84 -3.20 4.40 2.36
N ALA A 85 -2.30 5.03 3.08
CA ALA A 85 -1.53 6.18 2.62
C ALA A 85 -0.06 5.94 2.90
N GLY A 86 0.78 6.23 1.92
CA GLY A 86 2.21 6.00 2.02
C GLY A 86 3.03 7.12 1.45
N THR A 87 4.31 7.13 1.80
CA THR A 87 5.31 8.06 1.28
C THR A 87 6.62 7.34 0.97
N GLU A 88 7.38 7.85 0.00
CA GLU A 88 8.75 7.40 -0.29
C GLU A 88 9.79 8.36 0.26
N ASP A 89 10.93 7.81 0.69
CA ASP A 89 12.17 8.50 1.03
C ASP A 89 12.12 9.58 2.13
N LYS A 90 11.01 9.79 2.82
CA LYS A 90 10.92 10.78 3.90
C LYS A 90 10.00 10.34 5.03
N TRP A 91 10.46 9.39 5.79
CA TRP A 91 9.76 8.92 6.99
C TRP A 91 9.59 10.00 8.08
N SER A 92 10.57 10.89 8.23
CA SER A 92 10.58 11.89 9.30
C SER A 92 9.62 13.07 9.10
N GLN A 93 8.93 13.14 7.97
CA GLN A 93 8.06 14.28 7.59
C GLN A 93 6.66 13.83 7.16
N LEU A 94 6.13 12.78 7.76
CA LEU A 94 4.74 12.37 7.55
C LEU A 94 3.74 13.36 8.17
N PRO A 95 2.65 13.63 7.48
CA PRO A 95 2.35 13.31 6.09
C PRO A 95 3.02 14.31 5.13
N VAL A 96 3.77 13.82 4.13
CA VAL A 96 4.33 14.67 3.08
C VAL A 96 3.42 14.64 1.86
N PRO A 97 2.57 15.66 1.64
CA PRO A 97 1.60 15.65 0.55
C PRO A 97 2.23 15.46 -0.84
N SER A 98 3.47 15.93 -1.01
CA SER A 98 4.17 15.92 -2.29
C SER A 98 4.63 14.53 -2.77
N ARG A 99 4.76 13.56 -1.85
CA ARG A 99 5.23 12.20 -2.16
C ARG A 99 4.24 11.13 -1.70
N THR A 100 3.03 11.54 -1.37
CA THR A 100 2.00 10.63 -0.87
C THR A 100 1.29 9.94 -2.01
N ALA A 101 1.16 8.63 -1.90
CA ALA A 101 0.19 7.84 -2.64
C ALA A 101 -0.87 7.32 -1.67
N PHE A 102 -2.05 7.05 -2.14
CA PHE A 102 -3.11 6.49 -1.32
C PHE A 102 -3.99 5.49 -2.09
N LEU A 103 -4.59 4.60 -1.32
CA LEU A 103 -5.63 3.70 -1.75
C LEU A 103 -6.79 3.80 -0.76
N GLY A 104 -8.01 3.82 -1.25
CA GLY A 104 -9.22 3.73 -0.44
C GLY A 104 -10.17 2.73 -1.04
N GLY A 105 -10.84 1.96 -0.21
CA GLY A 105 -11.74 0.91 -0.68
C GLY A 105 -12.96 0.70 0.19
N LEU A 106 -13.99 0.19 -0.48
CA LEU A 106 -15.23 -0.29 0.10
C LEU A 106 -15.41 -1.76 -0.29
N TYR A 107 -15.74 -2.60 0.68
CA TYR A 107 -16.12 -3.98 0.45
C TYR A 107 -17.44 -4.30 1.14
N ILE A 108 -18.37 -4.84 0.37
CA ILE A 108 -19.69 -5.29 0.84
C ILE A 108 -19.73 -6.81 0.62
N PRO A 109 -19.57 -7.62 1.69
CA PRO A 109 -19.51 -9.08 1.58
C PRO A 109 -20.82 -9.71 1.06
N GLN A 110 -21.95 -9.04 1.27
CA GLN A 110 -23.27 -9.48 0.83
C GLN A 110 -24.11 -8.25 0.49
N VAL A 111 -24.43 -8.07 -0.79
CA VAL A 111 -25.15 -6.89 -1.26
C VAL A 111 -26.64 -7.01 -0.95
N PHE A 112 -27.24 -8.19 -1.17
CA PHE A 112 -28.66 -8.44 -0.93
C PHE A 112 -28.88 -9.60 0.05
N GLN A 113 -29.98 -9.52 0.78
CA GLN A 113 -30.37 -10.59 1.69
C GLN A 113 -30.68 -11.87 0.90
N GLY A 114 -30.10 -12.99 1.33
CA GLY A 114 -30.28 -14.30 0.67
C GLY A 114 -29.46 -14.47 -0.62
N ASP A 115 -28.69 -13.48 -1.05
CA ASP A 115 -27.75 -13.58 -2.18
C ASP A 115 -26.33 -13.82 -1.70
N THR A 116 -25.50 -14.32 -2.60
CA THR A 116 -24.08 -14.59 -2.40
C THR A 116 -23.22 -13.62 -3.21
N LEU A 117 -23.76 -12.44 -3.54
CA LEU A 117 -23.08 -11.40 -4.31
C LEU A 117 -22.26 -10.50 -3.38
N ASP A 118 -20.97 -10.39 -3.62
CA ASP A 118 -20.12 -9.36 -3.03
C ASP A 118 -19.89 -8.18 -4.00
N LEU A 119 -19.50 -7.05 -3.44
CA LEU A 119 -19.05 -5.88 -4.19
C LEU A 119 -17.79 -5.31 -3.55
N ARG A 120 -16.77 -5.08 -4.38
CA ARG A 120 -15.55 -4.33 -4.00
C ARG A 120 -15.36 -3.16 -4.94
N ILE A 121 -15.10 -1.99 -4.36
CA ILE A 121 -14.72 -0.77 -5.08
C ILE A 121 -13.44 -0.25 -4.44
N GLU A 122 -12.41 0.00 -5.25
CA GLU A 122 -11.13 0.56 -4.81
C GLU A 122 -10.74 1.73 -5.72
N TYR A 123 -10.20 2.77 -5.12
CA TYR A 123 -9.55 3.87 -5.82
C TYR A 123 -8.13 4.02 -5.30
N ALA A 124 -7.17 4.07 -6.21
CA ALA A 124 -5.77 4.27 -5.89
C ALA A 124 -5.19 5.44 -6.70
N ASP A 125 -4.25 6.15 -6.09
CA ASP A 125 -3.63 7.33 -6.68
C ASP A 125 -2.17 7.44 -6.25
N THR A 126 -1.25 7.17 -7.19
CA THR A 126 0.18 7.41 -7.04
C THR A 126 0.64 8.73 -7.68
N ASP A 127 -0.29 9.46 -8.31
CA ASP A 127 -0.06 10.73 -9.00
C ASP A 127 -0.41 11.97 -8.15
N TYR A 128 -0.96 11.76 -6.96
CA TYR A 128 -1.44 12.85 -6.09
C TYR A 128 -0.36 13.89 -5.78
N GLY A 129 0.84 13.43 -5.46
CA GLY A 129 1.98 14.31 -5.18
C GLY A 129 2.39 15.12 -6.42
N ARG A 130 2.45 14.48 -7.59
CA ARG A 130 2.85 15.11 -8.85
C ARG A 130 1.90 16.22 -9.28
N ARG A 131 0.62 16.08 -9.08
CA ARG A 131 -0.35 17.13 -9.42
C ARG A 131 -0.13 18.43 -8.66
N ARG A 132 0.46 18.36 -7.47
CA ARG A 132 0.81 19.52 -6.64
C ARG A 132 2.26 19.97 -6.82
N HIS A 133 3.14 19.04 -7.16
CA HIS A 133 4.57 19.21 -7.28
C HIS A 133 5.07 18.55 -8.58
N PRO A 134 4.85 19.17 -9.76
CA PRO A 134 5.18 18.57 -11.06
C PRO A 134 6.65 18.19 -11.24
N GLU A 135 7.53 18.79 -10.44
CA GLU A 135 8.96 18.47 -10.40
C GLU A 135 9.27 17.09 -9.80
N LEU A 136 8.31 16.50 -9.06
CA LEU A 136 8.46 15.20 -8.40
C LEU A 136 7.88 14.05 -9.25
N ARG A 137 8.13 14.05 -10.54
CA ARG A 137 7.64 13.00 -11.43
C ARG A 137 8.27 11.65 -11.11
N GLN A 138 7.47 10.59 -11.29
CA GLN A 138 7.91 9.21 -11.21
C GLN A 138 8.58 8.83 -9.87
N VAL A 139 8.07 9.38 -8.77
CA VAL A 139 8.64 9.12 -7.45
C VAL A 139 8.33 7.70 -7.00
N TRP A 140 7.05 7.27 -7.12
CA TRP A 140 6.64 5.96 -6.62
C TRP A 140 7.26 4.81 -7.43
N TYR A 141 7.82 3.83 -6.72
CA TYR A 141 8.51 2.64 -7.24
C TYR A 141 9.76 2.93 -8.08
N ASN A 142 10.18 4.18 -8.19
CA ASN A 142 11.42 4.57 -8.86
C ASN A 142 12.39 5.18 -7.84
N ASN A 143 13.66 4.96 -8.06
CA ASN A 143 14.69 5.49 -7.16
C ASN A 143 15.99 5.70 -7.96
N SER A 144 16.69 6.80 -7.71
CA SER A 144 17.91 7.10 -8.45
C SER A 144 19.06 6.11 -8.20
N PRO A 145 19.34 5.67 -6.95
CA PRO A 145 20.34 4.65 -6.68
C PRO A 145 19.96 3.24 -7.17
N TYR A 146 18.67 2.95 -7.30
CA TYR A 146 18.14 1.67 -7.75
C TYR A 146 17.44 1.83 -9.09
N THR A 147 18.22 1.89 -10.17
CA THR A 147 17.72 2.18 -11.54
C THR A 147 16.65 1.22 -12.03
N SER A 148 16.56 0.00 -11.47
CA SER A 148 15.44 -0.92 -11.73
C SER A 148 14.15 -0.53 -11.01
N GLY A 149 14.23 0.40 -10.06
CA GLY A 149 13.13 0.74 -9.16
C GLY A 149 12.75 -0.39 -8.21
N MET A 150 11.64 -0.23 -7.51
CA MET A 150 11.09 -1.27 -6.63
C MET A 150 10.28 -2.27 -7.46
N ARG A 151 11.00 -3.11 -8.20
CA ARG A 151 10.42 -4.08 -9.15
C ARG A 151 11.06 -5.45 -8.98
N TYR A 152 10.29 -6.47 -9.28
CA TYR A 152 10.77 -7.85 -9.44
C TYR A 152 10.40 -8.37 -10.81
N ARG A 153 11.39 -8.76 -11.60
CA ARG A 153 11.21 -9.25 -12.99
C ARG A 153 10.36 -8.30 -13.87
N GLY A 154 10.52 -6.98 -13.67
CA GLY A 154 9.79 -5.96 -14.44
C GLY A 154 8.46 -5.54 -13.82
N PHE A 155 7.90 -6.29 -12.88
CA PHE A 155 6.65 -5.95 -12.20
C PHE A 155 6.90 -5.08 -10.97
N PRO A 156 6.12 -4.00 -10.74
CA PRO A 156 6.23 -3.21 -9.52
C PRO A 156 5.89 -4.08 -8.31
N LEU A 157 6.64 -3.89 -7.22
CA LEU A 157 6.36 -4.49 -5.92
C LEU A 157 5.40 -3.57 -5.16
N GLY A 158 4.17 -3.50 -5.63
CA GLY A 158 3.12 -2.63 -5.13
C GLY A 158 1.92 -2.62 -6.08
N HIS A 159 1.24 -1.47 -6.20
CA HIS A 159 0.06 -1.37 -7.05
C HIS A 159 0.41 -1.60 -8.54
N HIS A 160 -0.45 -2.33 -9.24
CA HIS A 160 -0.21 -2.77 -10.62
C HIS A 160 -0.07 -1.62 -11.64
N MET A 161 -0.72 -0.48 -11.39
CA MET A 161 -0.59 0.69 -12.27
C MET A 161 0.80 1.34 -12.26
N GLY A 162 1.64 1.03 -11.23
CA GLY A 162 2.98 1.60 -11.10
C GLY A 162 2.96 3.05 -10.65
N THR A 163 3.84 3.85 -11.23
CA THR A 163 4.04 5.26 -10.87
C THR A 163 3.14 6.20 -11.68
N ASP A 164 2.85 7.38 -11.12
CA ASP A 164 2.15 8.49 -11.78
C ASP A 164 0.79 8.10 -12.40
N GLY A 165 -0.03 7.36 -11.66
CA GLY A 165 -1.31 6.89 -12.14
C GLY A 165 -2.44 7.01 -11.12
N THR A 166 -3.65 6.90 -11.65
CA THR A 166 -4.87 6.68 -10.87
C THR A 166 -5.57 5.43 -11.37
N ASP A 167 -6.18 4.68 -10.47
CA ASP A 167 -6.91 3.47 -10.80
C ASP A 167 -8.23 3.42 -10.05
N LEU A 168 -9.28 3.04 -10.76
CA LEU A 168 -10.59 2.73 -10.20
C LEU A 168 -10.90 1.26 -10.49
N PHE A 169 -10.87 0.46 -9.46
CA PHE A 169 -11.20 -0.95 -9.56
C PHE A 169 -12.59 -1.23 -9.01
N VAL A 170 -13.41 -1.94 -9.78
CA VAL A 170 -14.73 -2.41 -9.35
C VAL A 170 -14.82 -3.89 -9.64
N ARG A 171 -15.15 -4.67 -8.64
CA ARG A 171 -15.38 -6.11 -8.78
C ARG A 171 -16.65 -6.52 -8.08
N THR A 172 -17.46 -7.34 -8.76
CA THR A 172 -18.51 -8.12 -8.17
C THR A 172 -18.19 -9.60 -8.30
N THR A 173 -18.47 -10.39 -7.28
CA THR A 173 -18.30 -11.84 -7.31
C THR A 173 -19.59 -12.46 -6.82
N ARG A 174 -20.13 -13.42 -7.58
CA ARG A 174 -21.29 -14.21 -7.17
C ARG A 174 -20.86 -15.65 -6.91
N TYR A 175 -21.12 -16.13 -5.72
CA TYR A 175 -20.87 -17.52 -5.35
C TYR A 175 -22.12 -18.34 -5.68
N LEU A 176 -22.01 -19.23 -6.68
CA LEU A 176 -23.13 -20.10 -7.11
C LEU A 176 -23.21 -21.36 -6.26
N THR A 177 -22.03 -21.83 -5.81
CA THR A 177 -21.87 -22.92 -4.84
C THR A 177 -20.64 -22.62 -3.97
N ASP A 178 -20.37 -23.42 -2.94
CA ASP A 178 -19.18 -23.25 -2.10
C ASP A 178 -17.85 -23.33 -2.88
N THR A 179 -17.89 -23.89 -4.09
CA THR A 179 -16.70 -24.10 -4.93
C THR A 179 -16.73 -23.37 -6.27
N LEU A 180 -17.88 -22.81 -6.68
CA LEU A 180 -18.04 -22.13 -7.97
C LEU A 180 -18.40 -20.66 -7.77
N GLN A 181 -17.58 -19.76 -8.32
CA GLN A 181 -17.79 -18.32 -8.33
C GLN A 181 -17.71 -17.76 -9.76
N LEU A 182 -18.45 -16.69 -10.00
CA LEU A 182 -18.46 -15.90 -11.23
C LEU A 182 -18.04 -14.46 -10.96
#